data_de29242b905e152b7f95ff1faeb527c2
#
_entry.id   de29242b905e152b7f95ff1faeb527c2
#
_cell.length_a   1.000
_cell.length_b   1.000
_cell.length_c   1.000
_cell.angle_alpha   90.00
_cell.angle_beta   90.00
_cell.angle_gamma   90.00
#
_symmetry.space_group_name_H-M   'P 1'
#
loop_
_entity.id
_entity.type
_entity.pdbx_description
1 polymer ?
#
loop_
_entity_poly.entity_id
_entity_poly.type
_entity_poly.pdbx_seq_one_letter_code
_entity_poly.pdbx_strand_id
1 'polypeptide(L)'
;MRVGLVGLGRMGSAMAARLASFDIHATAWDQSAQACAAAAARGVAVVANPCAVAQASDLIITTITEDEGVRGLFSMPGGFGEADLDGKLFIEMSTLRPQTVRDLAPMLAARGASIMDCPVLGTVPAAQGGQLFGLVGASEADLARARPLLEKLTRACAPMGPVGAGHAMKLAFNLAMANFINGVGEGLAMGAAQGLDLDRMMGVFMNSPLTNLVLQNKVDNFLGKSAPLTLDIRTLRKDMQSALAAGASVGAPMAATAAALTVLSAAVAAGWGERDIGDIAPFIRDELTQRF
;
A
#
# COMPACT_ATOMS: atom_id res chain seq x y z
N MET A 1 9.11 23.76 7.02
CA MET A 1 8.78 22.32 7.16
C MET A 1 9.74 21.58 6.25
N ARG A 2 10.70 20.85 6.81
CA ARG A 2 11.67 20.03 6.07
C ARG A 2 11.12 18.61 5.98
N VAL A 3 10.99 18.07 4.77
CA VAL A 3 10.36 16.77 4.52
C VAL A 3 11.40 15.77 4.07
N GLY A 4 11.41 14.61 4.71
CA GLY A 4 12.15 13.41 4.31
C GLY A 4 11.24 12.41 3.62
N LEU A 5 11.78 11.65 2.68
CA LEU A 5 11.07 10.56 2.02
C LEU A 5 11.98 9.33 1.88
N VAL A 6 11.58 8.22 2.45
CA VAL A 6 12.28 6.95 2.31
C VAL A 6 11.38 5.94 1.61
N GLY A 7 11.91 5.39 0.52
CA GLY A 7 11.17 4.60 -0.46
C GLY A 7 10.80 5.44 -1.68
N LEU A 8 11.51 5.22 -2.79
CA LEU A 8 11.34 5.90 -4.08
C LEU A 8 10.75 4.99 -5.15
N GLY A 9 9.98 3.99 -4.73
CA GLY A 9 9.16 3.17 -5.61
C GLY A 9 8.05 3.98 -6.28
N ARG A 10 7.08 3.30 -6.90
CA ARG A 10 5.99 3.95 -7.66
C ARG A 10 5.26 5.02 -6.85
N MET A 11 4.87 4.72 -5.61
CA MET A 11 4.12 5.64 -4.75
C MET A 11 4.99 6.78 -4.21
N GLY A 12 6.17 6.47 -3.66
CA GLY A 12 7.07 7.49 -3.11
C GLY A 12 7.54 8.49 -4.18
N SER A 13 7.88 8.01 -5.38
CA SER A 13 8.24 8.91 -6.49
C SER A 13 7.06 9.81 -6.91
N ALA A 14 5.83 9.30 -6.91
CA ALA A 14 4.64 10.10 -7.20
C ALA A 14 4.38 11.15 -6.12
N MET A 15 4.55 10.79 -4.85
CA MET A 15 4.45 11.72 -3.72
C MET A 15 5.53 12.80 -3.77
N ALA A 16 6.79 12.43 -4.07
CA ALA A 16 7.88 13.40 -4.22
C ALA A 16 7.58 14.43 -5.32
N ALA A 17 7.12 13.96 -6.48
CA ALA A 17 6.73 14.85 -7.58
C ALA A 17 5.56 15.77 -7.21
N ARG A 18 4.57 15.24 -6.49
CA ARG A 18 3.44 16.03 -6.00
C ARG A 18 3.88 17.11 -5.01
N LEU A 19 4.74 16.78 -4.06
CA LEU A 19 5.26 17.73 -3.09
C LEU A 19 6.08 18.84 -3.77
N ALA A 20 6.91 18.49 -4.75
CA ALA A 20 7.68 19.46 -5.52
C ALA A 20 6.80 20.50 -6.24
N SER A 21 5.56 20.13 -6.65
CA SER A 21 4.60 21.08 -7.25
C SER A 21 4.09 22.16 -6.27
N PHE A 22 4.42 22.05 -4.98
CA PHE A 22 4.16 23.04 -3.93
C PHE A 22 5.45 23.63 -3.35
N ASP A 23 6.56 23.56 -4.09
CA ASP A 23 7.91 23.99 -3.64
C ASP A 23 8.36 23.25 -2.35
N ILE A 24 7.84 22.06 -2.09
CA ILE A 24 8.29 21.19 -1.00
C ILE A 24 9.24 20.16 -1.59
N HIS A 25 10.55 20.45 -1.52
CA HIS A 25 11.59 19.56 -2.02
C HIS A 25 12.00 18.58 -0.91
N ALA A 26 11.57 17.32 -1.07
CA ALA A 26 11.91 16.28 -0.10
C ALA A 26 13.37 15.85 -0.25
N THR A 27 14.06 15.67 0.90
CA THR A 27 15.32 14.92 0.96
C THR A 27 15.00 13.44 0.99
N ALA A 28 15.51 12.66 0.04
CA ALA A 28 15.03 11.32 -0.17
C ALA A 28 16.12 10.25 -0.25
N TRP A 29 15.73 9.00 0.03
CA TRP A 29 16.58 7.83 -0.11
C TRP A 29 15.76 6.58 -0.46
N ASP A 30 16.40 5.67 -1.17
CA ASP A 30 15.90 4.30 -1.42
C ASP A 30 17.09 3.32 -1.40
N GLN A 31 16.84 2.07 -1.03
CA GLN A 31 17.87 1.02 -1.10
C GLN A 31 18.27 0.68 -2.54
N SER A 32 17.41 0.96 -3.51
CA SER A 32 17.68 0.77 -4.94
C SER A 32 18.44 1.97 -5.50
N ALA A 33 19.70 1.77 -5.89
CA ALA A 33 20.49 2.80 -6.58
C ALA A 33 19.81 3.28 -7.88
N GLN A 34 19.09 2.39 -8.57
CA GLN A 34 18.32 2.74 -9.76
C GLN A 34 17.16 3.68 -9.44
N ALA A 35 16.40 3.42 -8.35
CA ALA A 35 15.33 4.30 -7.90
C ALA A 35 15.88 5.67 -7.47
N CYS A 36 17.00 5.70 -6.76
CA CYS A 36 17.71 6.91 -6.40
C CYS A 36 18.12 7.73 -7.64
N ALA A 37 18.75 7.10 -8.63
CA ALA A 37 19.17 7.76 -9.86
C ALA A 37 17.97 8.31 -10.66
N ALA A 38 16.87 7.54 -10.77
CA ALA A 38 15.66 7.98 -11.42
C ALA A 38 14.97 9.15 -10.71
N ALA A 39 15.00 9.20 -9.39
CA ALA A 39 14.47 10.32 -8.60
C ALA A 39 15.36 11.58 -8.74
N ALA A 40 16.67 11.42 -8.65
CA ALA A 40 17.63 12.52 -8.85
C ALA A 40 17.49 13.16 -10.24
N ALA A 41 17.31 12.36 -11.29
CA ALA A 41 17.06 12.85 -12.64
C ALA A 41 15.78 13.71 -12.77
N ARG A 42 14.85 13.57 -11.81
CA ARG A 42 13.61 14.38 -11.71
C ARG A 42 13.73 15.54 -10.71
N GLY A 43 14.94 15.84 -10.23
CA GLY A 43 15.22 16.95 -9.32
C GLY A 43 14.95 16.65 -7.84
N VAL A 44 14.77 15.39 -7.45
CA VAL A 44 14.67 15.01 -6.02
C VAL A 44 16.06 15.04 -5.39
N ALA A 45 16.19 15.67 -4.21
CA ALA A 45 17.42 15.70 -3.44
C ALA A 45 17.70 14.35 -2.79
N VAL A 46 18.46 13.49 -3.47
CA VAL A 46 18.81 12.15 -2.97
C VAL A 46 20.06 12.22 -2.10
N VAL A 47 20.03 11.56 -0.96
CA VAL A 47 21.12 11.45 0.01
C VAL A 47 21.63 10.03 0.18
N ALA A 48 22.74 9.85 0.89
CA ALA A 48 23.48 8.60 0.94
C ALA A 48 22.77 7.47 1.72
N ASN A 49 21.95 7.81 2.73
CA ASN A 49 21.36 6.82 3.65
C ASN A 49 20.16 7.41 4.43
N PRO A 50 19.37 6.58 5.14
CA PRO A 50 18.26 7.05 5.97
C PRO A 50 18.66 8.02 7.08
N CYS A 51 19.84 7.87 7.68
CA CYS A 51 20.35 8.79 8.70
C CYS A 51 20.42 10.22 8.14
N ALA A 52 20.98 10.41 6.94
CA ALA A 52 21.06 11.71 6.29
C ALA A 52 19.66 12.27 5.95
N VAL A 53 18.68 11.43 5.60
CA VAL A 53 17.29 11.88 5.46
C VAL A 53 16.75 12.43 6.78
N ALA A 54 16.94 11.70 7.89
CA ALA A 54 16.47 12.13 9.19
C ALA A 54 17.13 13.43 9.66
N GLN A 55 18.45 13.58 9.47
CA GLN A 55 19.17 14.79 9.83
C GLN A 55 18.66 16.04 9.10
N ALA A 56 18.24 15.87 7.84
CA ALA A 56 17.77 16.97 7.00
C ALA A 56 16.27 17.29 7.18
N SER A 57 15.52 16.51 7.97
CA SER A 57 14.05 16.54 7.94
C SER A 57 13.42 16.67 9.33
N ASP A 58 12.22 17.26 9.38
CA ASP A 58 11.36 17.35 10.57
C ASP A 58 10.21 16.32 10.50
N LEU A 59 9.67 16.10 9.28
CA LEU A 59 8.65 15.11 8.95
C LEU A 59 9.24 14.11 7.98
N ILE A 60 9.12 12.82 8.27
CA ILE A 60 9.73 11.75 7.46
C ILE A 60 8.64 10.79 7.01
N ILE A 61 8.37 10.77 5.71
CA ILE A 61 7.47 9.79 5.10
C ILE A 61 8.26 8.53 4.78
N THR A 62 7.68 7.36 5.11
CA THR A 62 8.18 6.06 4.69
C THR A 62 7.15 5.35 3.80
N THR A 63 7.61 4.79 2.66
CA THR A 63 6.79 4.03 1.71
C THR A 63 7.53 2.76 1.30
N ILE A 64 7.61 1.80 2.21
CA ILE A 64 8.37 0.56 2.10
C ILE A 64 7.42 -0.62 1.90
N THR A 65 7.86 -1.64 1.17
CA THR A 65 6.95 -2.74 0.80
C THR A 65 6.65 -3.68 1.96
N GLU A 66 7.60 -3.92 2.87
CA GLU A 66 7.53 -4.98 3.87
C GLU A 66 7.87 -4.49 5.28
N ASP A 67 7.28 -5.16 6.29
CA ASP A 67 7.49 -4.88 7.71
C ASP A 67 8.97 -4.91 8.10
N GLU A 68 9.72 -5.92 7.64
CA GLU A 68 11.15 -6.06 7.94
C GLU A 68 11.99 -4.96 7.29
N GLY A 69 11.58 -4.48 6.10
CA GLY A 69 12.21 -3.33 5.46
C GLY A 69 12.10 -2.08 6.34
N VAL A 70 10.91 -1.81 6.89
CA VAL A 70 10.72 -0.65 7.80
C VAL A 70 11.51 -0.80 9.09
N ARG A 71 11.51 -1.99 9.72
CA ARG A 71 12.33 -2.25 10.91
C ARG A 71 13.82 -2.09 10.60
N GLY A 72 14.25 -2.59 9.45
CA GLY A 72 15.63 -2.49 8.96
C GLY A 72 16.14 -1.07 8.84
N LEU A 73 15.28 -0.11 8.47
CA LEU A 73 15.65 1.31 8.39
C LEU A 73 16.21 1.88 9.71
N PHE A 74 15.82 1.31 10.84
CA PHE A 74 16.28 1.76 12.17
C PHE A 74 17.56 1.04 12.62
N SER A 75 17.85 -0.16 12.13
CA SER A 75 18.94 -1.01 12.61
C SER A 75 20.11 -1.15 11.62
N MET A 76 19.91 -0.83 10.35
CA MET A 76 20.97 -0.92 9.34
C MET A 76 22.08 0.12 9.54
N PRO A 77 23.32 -0.12 9.08
CA PRO A 77 24.37 0.89 9.03
C PRO A 77 23.90 2.13 8.22
N GLY A 78 24.08 3.33 8.75
CA GLY A 78 23.54 4.56 8.18
C GLY A 78 22.02 4.68 8.30
N GLY A 79 21.38 3.86 9.13
CA GLY A 79 19.95 3.89 9.38
C GLY A 79 19.49 5.02 10.30
N PHE A 80 18.19 5.12 10.51
CA PHE A 80 17.61 6.11 11.42
C PHE A 80 18.12 5.96 12.86
N GLY A 81 18.57 4.75 13.25
CA GLY A 81 19.17 4.51 14.57
C GLY A 81 20.42 5.33 14.86
N GLU A 82 21.12 5.81 13.86
CA GLU A 82 22.33 6.63 14.01
C GLU A 82 22.06 8.14 13.99
N ALA A 83 20.84 8.60 13.63
CA ALA A 83 20.47 10.01 13.59
C ALA A 83 20.04 10.53 14.95
N ASP A 84 20.14 11.85 15.16
CA ASP A 84 19.38 12.52 16.20
C ASP A 84 17.90 12.57 15.77
N LEU A 85 17.01 11.98 16.59
CA LEU A 85 15.59 11.86 16.29
C LEU A 85 14.73 12.83 17.11
N ASP A 86 15.32 13.63 17.99
CA ASP A 86 14.55 14.52 18.84
C ASP A 86 13.66 15.46 18.01
N GLY A 87 12.42 15.57 18.41
CA GLY A 87 11.41 16.38 17.75
C GLY A 87 10.97 15.91 16.36
N LYS A 88 11.36 14.75 15.85
CA LYS A 88 10.95 14.25 14.51
C LYS A 88 9.63 13.50 14.56
N LEU A 89 8.86 13.60 13.45
CA LEU A 89 7.65 12.83 13.24
C LEU A 89 7.82 11.92 12.02
N PHE A 90 7.70 10.61 12.24
CA PHE A 90 7.63 9.60 11.18
C PHE A 90 6.18 9.41 10.74
N ILE A 91 5.94 9.41 9.44
CA ILE A 91 4.64 9.20 8.80
C ILE A 91 4.75 7.93 7.94
N GLU A 92 4.32 6.80 8.51
CA GLU A 92 4.40 5.51 7.83
C GLU A 92 3.21 5.34 6.89
N MET A 93 3.46 5.37 5.58
CA MET A 93 2.41 5.33 4.55
C MET A 93 2.38 4.01 3.77
N SER A 94 3.19 3.04 4.15
CA SER A 94 3.19 1.68 3.58
C SER A 94 1.92 0.90 3.95
N THR A 95 1.79 -0.32 3.43
CA THR A 95 0.79 -1.29 3.93
C THR A 95 1.51 -2.36 4.74
N LEU A 96 1.40 -2.27 6.06
CA LEU A 96 2.11 -3.09 7.04
C LEU A 96 1.16 -3.72 8.05
N ARG A 97 1.68 -4.64 8.87
CA ARG A 97 0.98 -5.09 10.07
C ARG A 97 0.90 -3.96 11.10
N PRO A 98 -0.25 -3.77 11.76
CA PRO A 98 -0.41 -2.73 12.80
C PRO A 98 0.64 -2.84 13.90
N GLN A 99 1.09 -4.06 14.21
CA GLN A 99 2.06 -4.32 15.28
C GLN A 99 3.43 -3.69 14.95
N THR A 100 3.81 -3.59 13.68
CA THR A 100 5.09 -3.00 13.29
C THR A 100 5.25 -1.56 13.76
N VAL A 101 4.27 -0.71 13.52
CA VAL A 101 4.33 0.69 14.00
C VAL A 101 4.11 0.80 15.50
N ARG A 102 3.33 -0.10 16.10
CA ARG A 102 3.15 -0.16 17.56
C ARG A 102 4.44 -0.53 18.29
N ASP A 103 5.26 -1.40 17.73
CA ASP A 103 6.58 -1.76 18.28
C ASP A 103 7.58 -0.61 18.13
N LEU A 104 7.53 0.13 17.02
CA LEU A 104 8.41 1.27 16.78
C LEU A 104 8.08 2.49 17.64
N ALA A 105 6.81 2.70 17.97
CA ALA A 105 6.37 3.89 18.69
C ALA A 105 7.09 4.11 20.03
N PRO A 106 7.21 3.15 20.96
CA PRO A 106 7.95 3.34 22.21
C PRO A 106 9.45 3.54 21.99
N MET A 107 10.06 2.91 20.97
CA MET A 107 11.47 3.09 20.63
C MET A 107 11.76 4.53 20.15
N LEU A 108 10.86 5.09 19.36
CA LEU A 108 10.95 6.46 18.88
C LEU A 108 10.67 7.47 19.99
N ALA A 109 9.67 7.23 20.83
CA ALA A 109 9.35 8.07 21.97
C ALA A 109 10.51 8.19 22.96
N ALA A 110 11.25 7.10 23.23
CA ALA A 110 12.45 7.11 24.06
C ALA A 110 13.59 7.99 23.49
N ARG A 111 13.49 8.39 22.21
CA ARG A 111 14.44 9.23 21.52
C ARG A 111 13.87 10.61 21.13
N GLY A 112 12.77 11.02 21.77
CA GLY A 112 12.13 12.30 21.52
C GLY A 112 11.38 12.42 20.20
N ALA A 113 11.19 11.30 19.47
CA ALA A 113 10.47 11.25 18.20
C ALA A 113 9.08 10.66 18.37
N SER A 114 8.21 10.89 17.39
CA SER A 114 6.91 10.23 17.29
C SER A 114 6.70 9.54 15.94
N ILE A 115 5.74 8.64 15.87
CA ILE A 115 5.31 7.96 14.66
C ILE A 115 3.79 7.97 14.56
N MET A 116 3.30 8.17 13.36
CA MET A 116 1.93 7.92 12.97
C MET A 116 1.89 7.00 11.76
N ASP A 117 0.84 6.24 11.61
CA ASP A 117 0.56 5.50 10.38
C ASP A 117 -0.53 6.19 9.56
N CYS A 118 -0.29 6.26 8.27
CA CYS A 118 -1.21 6.86 7.31
C CYS A 118 -1.17 6.10 5.97
N PRO A 119 -1.43 4.78 5.96
CA PRO A 119 -1.58 4.08 4.70
C PRO A 119 -2.71 4.69 3.88
N VAL A 120 -2.60 4.57 2.55
CA VAL A 120 -3.49 5.29 1.65
C VAL A 120 -4.34 4.36 0.79
N LEU A 121 -5.52 4.84 0.42
CA LEU A 121 -6.33 4.31 -0.67
C LEU A 121 -6.13 5.20 -1.89
N GLY A 122 -5.87 4.58 -3.03
CA GLY A 122 -5.62 5.26 -4.30
C GLY A 122 -4.46 4.61 -5.06
N THR A 123 -4.29 5.06 -6.29
CA THR A 123 -3.28 4.58 -7.23
C THR A 123 -2.19 5.63 -7.46
N VAL A 124 -1.19 5.31 -8.26
CA VAL A 124 -0.12 6.26 -8.62
C VAL A 124 -0.66 7.58 -9.22
N PRO A 125 -1.61 7.56 -10.17
CA PRO A 125 -2.25 8.80 -10.63
C PRO A 125 -2.93 9.61 -9.52
N ALA A 126 -3.57 8.93 -8.56
CA ALA A 126 -4.18 9.62 -7.41
C ALA A 126 -3.10 10.29 -6.52
N ALA A 127 -1.93 9.66 -6.34
CA ALA A 127 -0.82 10.26 -5.61
C ALA A 127 -0.27 11.50 -6.33
N GLN A 128 -0.09 11.43 -7.64
CA GLN A 128 0.34 12.56 -8.48
C GLN A 128 -0.66 13.73 -8.43
N GLY A 129 -1.95 13.42 -8.38
CA GLY A 129 -3.03 14.42 -8.31
C GLY A 129 -3.33 14.94 -6.90
N GLY A 130 -2.72 14.40 -5.83
CA GLY A 130 -3.09 14.73 -4.44
C GLY A 130 -4.49 14.22 -4.06
N GLN A 131 -4.93 13.13 -4.68
CA GLN A 131 -6.26 12.54 -4.53
C GLN A 131 -6.25 11.25 -3.71
N LEU A 132 -5.17 10.96 -2.98
CA LEU A 132 -5.13 9.83 -2.06
C LEU A 132 -6.15 10.01 -0.93
N PHE A 133 -6.59 8.92 -0.33
CA PHE A 133 -7.38 8.94 0.89
C PHE A 133 -6.57 8.29 2.02
N GLY A 134 -6.18 9.10 3.02
CA GLY A 134 -5.36 8.66 4.14
C GLY A 134 -6.18 7.99 5.25
N LEU A 135 -5.69 6.87 5.76
CA LEU A 135 -6.26 6.17 6.92
C LEU A 135 -5.32 6.38 8.11
N VAL A 136 -5.70 7.24 9.06
CA VAL A 136 -4.75 7.77 10.04
C VAL A 136 -4.86 7.07 11.39
N GLY A 137 -3.75 6.48 11.85
CA GLY A 137 -3.52 6.06 13.23
C GLY A 137 -2.50 6.98 13.90
N ALA A 138 -2.94 7.87 14.78
CA ALA A 138 -2.08 8.91 15.36
C ALA A 138 -2.64 9.49 16.68
N SER A 139 -1.78 10.20 17.42
CA SER A 139 -2.24 11.19 18.40
C SER A 139 -2.82 12.41 17.67
N GLU A 140 -3.70 13.16 18.36
CA GLU A 140 -4.24 14.41 17.82
C GLU A 140 -3.14 15.43 17.49
N ALA A 141 -2.10 15.50 18.34
CA ALA A 141 -0.96 16.39 18.17
C ALA A 141 -0.14 16.03 16.92
N ASP A 142 0.17 14.75 16.72
CA ASP A 142 0.93 14.30 15.53
C ASP A 142 0.12 14.50 14.25
N LEU A 143 -1.19 14.21 14.27
CA LEU A 143 -2.06 14.48 13.14
C LEU A 143 -2.14 15.97 12.80
N ALA A 144 -2.27 16.83 13.81
CA ALA A 144 -2.28 18.28 13.60
C ALA A 144 -0.96 18.75 12.98
N ARG A 145 0.18 18.21 13.43
CA ARG A 145 1.52 18.51 12.92
C ARG A 145 1.71 18.03 11.48
N ALA A 146 1.20 16.84 11.14
CA ALA A 146 1.30 16.25 9.80
C ALA A 146 0.32 16.86 8.78
N ARG A 147 -0.80 17.45 9.25
CA ARG A 147 -1.91 17.91 8.42
C ARG A 147 -1.48 18.78 7.23
N PRO A 148 -0.62 19.81 7.39
CA PRO A 148 -0.22 20.65 6.25
C PRO A 148 0.47 19.88 5.12
N LEU A 149 1.19 18.79 5.46
CA LEU A 149 1.83 17.89 4.50
C LEU A 149 0.81 16.94 3.87
N LEU A 150 -0.04 16.32 4.69
CA LEU A 150 -1.05 15.36 4.23
C LEU A 150 -2.05 16.01 3.26
N GLU A 151 -2.45 17.25 3.49
CA GLU A 151 -3.35 18.01 2.60
C GLU A 151 -2.77 18.24 1.19
N LYS A 152 -1.45 18.12 0.99
CA LYS A 152 -0.85 18.18 -0.35
C LYS A 152 -0.92 16.83 -1.07
N LEU A 153 -0.97 15.73 -0.34
CA LEU A 153 -0.93 14.37 -0.87
C LEU A 153 -2.30 13.71 -0.95
N THR A 154 -3.25 14.17 -0.12
CA THR A 154 -4.55 13.51 0.05
C THR A 154 -5.70 14.47 -0.20
N ARG A 155 -6.82 13.94 -0.72
CA ARG A 155 -8.09 14.66 -0.79
C ARG A 155 -8.81 14.72 0.56
N ALA A 156 -8.53 13.74 1.43
CA ALA A 156 -9.05 13.64 2.78
C ALA A 156 -8.25 12.62 3.59
N CYS A 157 -8.27 12.77 4.92
CA CYS A 157 -7.75 11.81 5.88
C CYS A 157 -8.87 11.43 6.86
N ALA A 158 -9.00 10.13 7.13
CA ALA A 158 -9.91 9.59 8.12
C ALA A 158 -9.12 9.16 9.37
N PRO A 159 -9.30 9.81 10.53
CA PRO A 159 -8.73 9.34 11.78
C PRO A 159 -9.37 8.01 12.18
N MET A 160 -8.55 6.97 12.34
CA MET A 160 -8.99 5.61 12.69
C MET A 160 -8.79 5.30 14.19
N GLY A 161 -7.97 6.07 14.89
CA GLY A 161 -7.64 5.86 16.29
C GLY A 161 -6.15 6.00 16.58
N PRO A 162 -5.63 5.32 17.61
CA PRO A 162 -4.21 5.40 17.97
C PRO A 162 -3.31 4.74 16.93
N VAL A 163 -2.00 4.89 17.09
CA VAL A 163 -0.96 4.29 16.21
C VAL A 163 -1.26 2.81 15.93
N GLY A 164 -1.21 2.46 14.65
CA GLY A 164 -1.55 1.14 14.11
C GLY A 164 -3.01 0.98 13.68
N ALA A 165 -3.90 1.95 14.00
CA ALA A 165 -5.30 1.88 13.60
C ALA A 165 -5.50 2.11 12.09
N GLY A 166 -4.68 2.95 11.47
CA GLY A 166 -4.67 3.16 10.02
C GLY A 166 -4.30 1.90 9.26
N HIS A 167 -3.23 1.22 9.67
CA HIS A 167 -2.84 -0.07 9.09
C HIS A 167 -3.89 -1.16 9.29
N ALA A 168 -4.51 -1.22 10.47
CA ALA A 168 -5.60 -2.15 10.73
C ALA A 168 -6.75 -1.94 9.74
N MET A 169 -7.16 -0.68 9.54
CA MET A 169 -8.20 -0.35 8.56
C MET A 169 -7.77 -0.64 7.12
N LYS A 170 -6.50 -0.36 6.77
CA LYS A 170 -5.97 -0.66 5.45
C LYS A 170 -6.02 -2.16 5.13
N LEU A 171 -5.61 -3.00 6.06
CA LEU A 171 -5.68 -4.45 5.89
C LEU A 171 -7.14 -4.93 5.82
N ALA A 172 -8.04 -4.39 6.66
CA ALA A 172 -9.47 -4.69 6.59
C ALA A 172 -10.09 -4.32 5.23
N PHE A 173 -9.68 -3.18 4.65
CA PHE A 173 -10.11 -2.79 3.31
C PHE A 173 -9.56 -3.74 2.23
N ASN A 174 -8.25 -4.04 2.27
CA ASN A 174 -7.61 -4.87 1.25
C ASN A 174 -8.11 -6.31 1.27
N LEU A 175 -8.41 -6.89 2.46
CA LEU A 175 -9.00 -8.23 2.53
C LEU A 175 -10.40 -8.29 1.93
N ALA A 176 -11.23 -7.27 2.17
CA ALA A 176 -12.57 -7.20 1.57
C ALA A 176 -12.48 -7.09 0.03
N MET A 177 -11.53 -6.28 -0.47
CA MET A 177 -11.27 -6.15 -1.91
C MET A 177 -10.77 -7.46 -2.52
N ALA A 178 -9.83 -8.16 -1.88
CA ALA A 178 -9.31 -9.43 -2.37
C ALA A 178 -10.41 -10.51 -2.45
N ASN A 179 -11.22 -10.63 -1.40
CA ASN A 179 -12.35 -11.58 -1.37
C ASN A 179 -13.38 -11.26 -2.45
N PHE A 180 -13.68 -9.98 -2.69
CA PHE A 180 -14.59 -9.55 -3.76
C PHE A 180 -14.05 -9.94 -5.14
N ILE A 181 -12.77 -9.67 -5.43
CA ILE A 181 -12.13 -10.01 -6.70
C ILE A 181 -12.14 -11.53 -6.94
N ASN A 182 -11.79 -12.31 -5.91
CA ASN A 182 -11.84 -13.78 -6.01
C ASN A 182 -13.27 -14.26 -6.29
N GLY A 183 -14.28 -13.78 -5.56
CA GLY A 183 -15.67 -14.15 -5.76
C GLY A 183 -16.21 -13.83 -7.15
N VAL A 184 -15.86 -12.68 -7.71
CA VAL A 184 -16.19 -12.33 -9.11
C VAL A 184 -15.47 -13.28 -10.07
N GLY A 185 -14.18 -13.57 -9.84
CA GLY A 185 -13.39 -14.49 -10.66
C GLY A 185 -13.98 -15.90 -10.69
N GLU A 186 -14.32 -16.46 -9.53
CA GLU A 186 -14.98 -17.78 -9.41
C GLU A 186 -16.35 -17.80 -10.10
N GLY A 187 -17.14 -16.73 -9.93
CA GLY A 187 -18.44 -16.59 -10.60
C GLY A 187 -18.31 -16.56 -12.13
N LEU A 188 -17.33 -15.82 -12.67
CA LEU A 188 -17.06 -15.79 -14.11
C LEU A 188 -16.56 -17.14 -14.63
N ALA A 189 -15.68 -17.83 -13.89
CA ALA A 189 -15.19 -19.15 -14.27
C ALA A 189 -16.31 -20.19 -14.29
N MET A 190 -17.14 -20.24 -13.23
CA MET A 190 -18.30 -21.14 -13.14
C MET A 190 -19.30 -20.88 -14.28
N GLY A 191 -19.66 -19.62 -14.52
CA GLY A 191 -20.62 -19.27 -15.57
C GLY A 191 -20.12 -19.61 -16.97
N ALA A 192 -18.83 -19.32 -17.26
CA ALA A 192 -18.20 -19.69 -18.52
C ALA A 192 -18.20 -21.20 -18.74
N ALA A 193 -17.93 -22.01 -17.71
CA ALA A 193 -18.00 -23.46 -17.77
C ALA A 193 -19.43 -23.96 -18.03
N GLN A 194 -20.48 -23.20 -17.69
CA GLN A 194 -21.88 -23.47 -18.03
C GLN A 194 -22.27 -22.89 -19.40
N GLY A 195 -21.36 -22.36 -20.18
CA GLY A 195 -21.59 -21.81 -21.52
C GLY A 195 -22.12 -20.37 -21.55
N LEU A 196 -22.05 -19.63 -20.45
CA LEU A 196 -22.44 -18.23 -20.44
C LEU A 196 -21.35 -17.35 -21.08
N ASP A 197 -21.79 -16.35 -21.81
CA ASP A 197 -20.92 -15.35 -22.42
C ASP A 197 -20.36 -14.37 -21.38
N LEU A 198 -19.04 -14.18 -21.38
CA LEU A 198 -18.34 -13.38 -20.36
C LEU A 198 -18.73 -11.90 -20.38
N ASP A 199 -18.91 -11.29 -21.57
CA ASP A 199 -19.31 -9.90 -21.69
C ASP A 199 -20.74 -9.68 -21.16
N ARG A 200 -21.65 -10.64 -21.42
CA ARG A 200 -23.02 -10.63 -20.85
C ARG A 200 -23.01 -10.78 -19.33
N MET A 201 -22.20 -11.71 -18.80
CA MET A 201 -22.04 -11.88 -17.35
C MET A 201 -21.51 -10.62 -16.70
N MET A 202 -20.48 -10.02 -17.28
CA MET A 202 -19.92 -8.76 -16.79
C MET A 202 -20.96 -7.63 -16.84
N GLY A 203 -21.78 -7.59 -17.90
CA GLY A 203 -22.91 -6.66 -18.01
C GLY A 203 -23.90 -6.80 -16.85
N VAL A 204 -24.18 -8.03 -16.39
CA VAL A 204 -25.03 -8.26 -15.21
C VAL A 204 -24.37 -7.75 -13.93
N PHE A 205 -23.08 -8.06 -13.70
CA PHE A 205 -22.35 -7.53 -12.54
C PHE A 205 -22.34 -6.01 -12.51
N MET A 206 -22.09 -5.37 -13.66
CA MET A 206 -22.02 -3.89 -13.78
C MET A 206 -23.37 -3.20 -13.55
N ASN A 207 -24.49 -3.87 -13.80
CA ASN A 207 -25.84 -3.34 -13.61
C ASN A 207 -26.55 -3.89 -12.36
N SER A 208 -25.79 -4.50 -11.44
CA SER A 208 -26.30 -5.08 -10.20
C SER A 208 -25.89 -4.28 -8.96
N PRO A 209 -26.47 -4.57 -7.78
CA PRO A 209 -26.02 -4.01 -6.50
C PRO A 209 -24.57 -4.36 -6.12
N LEU A 210 -23.91 -5.29 -6.82
CA LEU A 210 -22.50 -5.62 -6.61
C LEU A 210 -21.55 -4.63 -7.31
N THR A 211 -22.06 -3.73 -8.14
CA THR A 211 -21.22 -2.74 -8.81
C THR A 211 -20.54 -1.80 -7.80
N ASN A 212 -19.25 -1.60 -7.97
CA ASN A 212 -18.43 -0.69 -7.17
C ASN A 212 -17.23 -0.23 -8.00
N LEU A 213 -16.44 0.71 -7.48
CA LEU A 213 -15.28 1.26 -8.19
C LEU A 213 -14.21 0.21 -8.52
N VAL A 214 -14.04 -0.84 -7.70
CA VAL A 214 -13.09 -1.92 -8.00
C VAL A 214 -13.54 -2.66 -9.25
N LEU A 215 -14.82 -3.06 -9.31
CA LEU A 215 -15.38 -3.73 -10.47
C LEU A 215 -15.27 -2.86 -11.73
N GLN A 216 -15.71 -1.60 -11.65
CA GLN A 216 -15.69 -0.65 -12.77
C GLN A 216 -14.28 -0.45 -13.35
N ASN A 217 -13.29 -0.33 -12.48
CA ASN A 217 -11.90 -0.10 -12.90
C ASN A 217 -11.17 -1.36 -13.38
N LYS A 218 -11.77 -2.54 -13.22
CA LYS A 218 -11.15 -3.84 -13.48
C LYS A 218 -11.88 -4.69 -14.54
N VAL A 219 -12.91 -4.13 -15.18
CA VAL A 219 -13.71 -4.85 -16.19
C VAL A 219 -12.81 -5.52 -17.23
N ASP A 220 -11.86 -4.78 -17.82
CA ASP A 220 -10.97 -5.31 -18.84
C ASP A 220 -10.07 -6.42 -18.32
N ASN A 221 -9.51 -6.27 -17.11
CA ASN A 221 -8.74 -7.34 -16.47
C ASN A 221 -9.59 -8.60 -16.25
N PHE A 222 -10.81 -8.46 -15.71
CA PHE A 222 -11.73 -9.60 -15.47
C PHE A 222 -12.08 -10.34 -16.76
N LEU A 223 -12.17 -9.63 -17.87
CA LEU A 223 -12.41 -10.20 -19.19
C LEU A 223 -11.12 -10.76 -19.86
N GLY A 224 -9.95 -10.63 -19.23
CA GLY A 224 -8.67 -11.04 -19.80
C GLY A 224 -8.13 -10.10 -20.86
N LYS A 225 -8.62 -8.86 -20.92
CA LYS A 225 -8.13 -7.80 -21.82
C LYS A 225 -6.97 -7.04 -21.19
N SER A 226 -6.14 -6.40 -22.04
CA SER A 226 -5.02 -5.57 -21.55
C SER A 226 -5.55 -4.33 -20.83
N ALA A 227 -5.06 -4.09 -19.61
CA ALA A 227 -5.41 -2.94 -18.79
C ALA A 227 -4.20 -2.43 -17.98
N PRO A 228 -4.21 -1.16 -17.53
CA PRO A 228 -3.12 -0.61 -16.74
C PRO A 228 -2.95 -1.31 -15.40
N LEU A 229 -1.69 -1.56 -15.01
CA LEU A 229 -1.34 -2.09 -13.71
C LEU A 229 -1.58 -1.04 -12.61
N THR A 230 -2.42 -1.35 -11.65
CA THR A 230 -2.68 -0.48 -10.49
C THR A 230 -2.11 -1.05 -9.20
N LEU A 231 -2.38 -2.32 -8.93
CA LEU A 231 -1.84 -3.10 -7.82
C LEU A 231 -1.53 -4.51 -8.35
N ASP A 232 -0.33 -5.00 -8.11
CA ASP A 232 0.06 -6.34 -8.55
C ASP A 232 -0.37 -7.43 -7.57
N ILE A 233 -0.53 -8.65 -8.11
CA ILE A 233 -0.97 -9.86 -7.37
C ILE A 233 -0.01 -10.18 -6.22
N ARG A 234 1.30 -10.04 -6.41
CA ARG A 234 2.33 -10.28 -5.38
C ARG A 234 2.12 -9.38 -4.17
N THR A 235 1.88 -8.09 -4.41
CA THR A 235 1.61 -7.10 -3.36
C THR A 235 0.32 -7.43 -2.62
N LEU A 236 -0.78 -7.74 -3.32
CA LEU A 236 -2.02 -8.12 -2.66
C LEU A 236 -1.87 -9.42 -1.86
N ARG A 237 -1.12 -10.41 -2.37
CA ARG A 237 -0.79 -11.64 -1.62
C ARG A 237 -0.08 -11.31 -0.29
N LYS A 238 0.92 -10.43 -0.31
CA LYS A 238 1.62 -9.96 0.89
C LYS A 238 0.63 -9.30 1.87
N ASP A 239 -0.28 -8.46 1.38
CA ASP A 239 -1.27 -7.80 2.22
C ASP A 239 -2.22 -8.82 2.87
N MET A 240 -2.59 -9.90 2.17
CA MET A 240 -3.40 -10.99 2.76
C MET A 240 -2.64 -11.77 3.82
N GLN A 241 -1.35 -12.01 3.64
CA GLN A 241 -0.48 -12.62 4.68
C GLN A 241 -0.43 -11.72 5.93
N SER A 242 -0.27 -10.41 5.73
CA SER A 242 -0.27 -9.44 6.83
C SER A 242 -1.64 -9.37 7.54
N ALA A 243 -2.75 -9.44 6.77
CA ALA A 243 -4.10 -9.46 7.32
C ALA A 243 -4.36 -10.71 8.15
N LEU A 244 -3.96 -11.89 7.66
CA LEU A 244 -4.09 -13.15 8.41
C LEU A 244 -3.29 -13.13 9.72
N ALA A 245 -2.05 -12.63 9.67
CA ALA A 245 -1.22 -12.49 10.87
C ALA A 245 -1.84 -11.51 11.89
N ALA A 246 -2.36 -10.38 11.41
CA ALA A 246 -3.05 -9.41 12.25
C ALA A 246 -4.35 -10.00 12.84
N GLY A 247 -5.16 -10.71 12.06
CA GLY A 247 -6.36 -11.40 12.53
C GLY A 247 -6.05 -12.45 13.59
N ALA A 248 -5.04 -13.29 13.34
CA ALA A 248 -4.61 -14.32 14.29
C ALA A 248 -4.17 -13.72 15.64
N SER A 249 -3.50 -12.57 15.65
CA SER A 249 -3.05 -11.91 16.87
C SER A 249 -4.19 -11.43 17.78
N VAL A 250 -5.41 -11.31 17.26
CA VAL A 250 -6.61 -10.88 18.00
C VAL A 250 -7.72 -11.94 18.00
N GLY A 251 -7.43 -13.17 17.53
CA GLY A 251 -8.40 -14.27 17.49
C GLY A 251 -9.55 -14.09 16.50
N ALA A 252 -9.40 -13.22 15.47
CA ALA A 252 -10.43 -13.04 14.46
C ALA A 252 -10.45 -14.20 13.45
N PRO A 253 -11.62 -14.79 13.14
CA PRO A 253 -11.72 -15.84 12.11
C PRO A 253 -11.56 -15.25 10.72
N MET A 254 -10.64 -15.80 9.91
CA MET A 254 -10.22 -15.25 8.61
C MET A 254 -10.32 -16.27 7.46
N ALA A 255 -11.35 -17.15 7.48
CA ALA A 255 -11.49 -18.26 6.55
C ALA A 255 -11.52 -17.82 5.07
N ALA A 256 -12.31 -16.79 4.73
CA ALA A 256 -12.38 -16.28 3.36
C ALA A 256 -11.04 -15.70 2.90
N THR A 257 -10.33 -14.99 3.78
CA THR A 257 -9.01 -14.43 3.47
C THR A 257 -7.96 -15.52 3.27
N ALA A 258 -8.04 -16.62 4.02
CA ALA A 258 -7.15 -17.77 3.83
C ALA A 258 -7.38 -18.44 2.47
N ALA A 259 -8.65 -18.60 2.03
CA ALA A 259 -8.98 -19.09 0.70
C ALA A 259 -8.45 -18.15 -0.40
N ALA A 260 -8.68 -16.85 -0.27
CA ALA A 260 -8.15 -15.86 -1.21
C ALA A 260 -6.62 -15.90 -1.30
N LEU A 261 -5.92 -16.04 -0.16
CA LEU A 261 -4.44 -16.17 -0.14
C LEU A 261 -3.97 -17.42 -0.90
N THR A 262 -4.72 -18.51 -0.84
CA THR A 262 -4.39 -19.74 -1.59
C THR A 262 -4.42 -19.48 -3.10
N VAL A 263 -5.45 -18.81 -3.61
CA VAL A 263 -5.57 -18.46 -5.05
C VAL A 263 -4.45 -17.49 -5.46
N LEU A 264 -4.22 -16.43 -4.69
CA LEU A 264 -3.15 -15.46 -4.96
C LEU A 264 -1.76 -16.13 -4.96
N SER A 265 -1.54 -17.09 -4.05
CA SER A 265 -0.27 -17.82 -3.99
C SER A 265 -0.08 -18.74 -5.19
N ALA A 266 -1.14 -19.41 -5.66
CA ALA A 266 -1.12 -20.20 -6.88
C ALA A 266 -0.80 -19.33 -8.11
N ALA A 267 -1.42 -18.15 -8.21
CA ALA A 267 -1.15 -17.21 -9.29
C ALA A 267 0.32 -16.73 -9.30
N VAL A 268 0.87 -16.40 -8.13
CA VAL A 268 2.30 -16.01 -8.02
C VAL A 268 3.21 -17.18 -8.43
N ALA A 269 2.92 -18.40 -8.00
CA ALA A 269 3.68 -19.59 -8.36
C ALA A 269 3.62 -19.92 -9.86
N ALA A 270 2.50 -19.57 -10.54
CA ALA A 270 2.34 -19.68 -11.97
C ALA A 270 2.97 -18.53 -12.79
N GLY A 271 3.68 -17.59 -12.12
CA GLY A 271 4.35 -16.47 -12.80
C GLY A 271 3.48 -15.22 -13.03
N TRP A 272 2.27 -15.17 -12.45
CA TRP A 272 1.33 -14.04 -12.61
C TRP A 272 1.55 -12.92 -11.57
N GLY A 273 2.57 -13.04 -10.73
CA GLY A 273 2.79 -12.15 -9.58
C GLY A 273 2.87 -10.65 -9.94
N GLU A 274 3.40 -10.32 -11.12
CA GLU A 274 3.58 -8.94 -11.59
C GLU A 274 2.36 -8.40 -12.39
N ARG A 275 1.32 -9.23 -12.59
CA ARG A 275 0.08 -8.82 -13.24
C ARG A 275 -0.83 -8.08 -12.26
N ASP A 276 -1.81 -7.37 -12.81
CA ASP A 276 -2.82 -6.67 -11.99
C ASP A 276 -3.72 -7.64 -11.21
N ILE A 277 -4.17 -7.20 -10.03
CA ILE A 277 -5.06 -8.00 -9.18
C ILE A 277 -6.37 -8.43 -9.87
N GLY A 278 -6.87 -7.67 -10.84
CA GLY A 278 -8.03 -8.04 -11.63
C GLY A 278 -7.78 -9.25 -12.54
N ASP A 279 -6.53 -9.56 -12.88
CA ASP A 279 -6.15 -10.73 -13.68
C ASP A 279 -6.28 -12.05 -12.89
N ILE A 280 -6.65 -12.00 -11.60
CA ILE A 280 -7.03 -13.19 -10.84
C ILE A 280 -8.26 -13.88 -11.46
N ALA A 281 -9.21 -13.15 -12.04
CA ALA A 281 -10.37 -13.74 -12.67
C ALA A 281 -10.02 -14.62 -13.89
N PRO A 282 -9.26 -14.15 -14.91
CA PRO A 282 -8.78 -15.03 -15.97
C PRO A 282 -7.84 -16.14 -15.46
N PHE A 283 -7.02 -15.88 -14.43
CA PHE A 283 -6.21 -16.95 -13.83
C PHE A 283 -7.07 -18.10 -13.28
N ILE A 284 -8.12 -17.80 -12.52
CA ILE A 284 -9.05 -18.82 -11.99
C ILE A 284 -9.72 -19.57 -13.13
N ARG A 285 -10.21 -18.86 -14.14
CA ARG A 285 -10.94 -19.44 -15.28
C ARG A 285 -10.06 -20.32 -16.16
N ASP A 286 -8.87 -19.84 -16.52
CA ASP A 286 -8.08 -20.40 -17.63
C ASP A 286 -6.96 -21.34 -17.13
N GLU A 287 -6.40 -21.07 -15.96
CA GLU A 287 -5.26 -21.82 -15.42
C GLU A 287 -5.64 -22.75 -14.26
N LEU A 288 -6.45 -22.25 -13.31
CA LEU A 288 -6.77 -23.02 -12.11
C LEU A 288 -7.80 -24.11 -12.43
N THR A 289 -8.80 -23.82 -13.27
CA THR A 289 -9.84 -24.79 -13.68
C THR A 289 -9.28 -26.00 -14.44
N GLN A 290 -8.14 -25.84 -15.14
CA GLN A 290 -7.50 -26.96 -15.86
C GLN A 290 -6.74 -27.92 -14.93
N ARG A 291 -6.59 -27.60 -13.65
CA ARG A 291 -5.83 -28.40 -12.67
C ARG A 291 -6.73 -29.28 -11.80
N PHE A 292 -8.03 -29.13 -11.92
CA PHE A 292 -9.07 -29.93 -11.27
C PHE A 292 -10.00 -30.60 -12.30
#